data_d92792ea6251ad0a1adbdb8da35589f2
#
_entry.id   d92792ea6251ad0a1adbdb8da35589f2
#
_cell.length_a   1.000
_cell.length_b   1.000
_cell.length_c   1.000
_cell.angle_alpha   90.00
_cell.angle_beta   90.00
_cell.angle_gamma   90.00
#
_symmetry.space_group_name_H-M   'P 1'
#
loop_
_entity.id
_entity.type
_entity.pdbx_description
1 polymer ?
#
loop_
_entity_poly.entity_id
_entity_poly.type
_entity_poly.pdbx_seq_one_letter_code
_entity_poly.pdbx_strand_id
1 'polypeptide(L)'
;KSYTEERATDLLETKVRLAEEAADSVCGHFQWIFATHDNPGRVQPDGALRMADKIGPVNFKGLTTVWEQPTDAFFMYRSNYVSPDTDPMVYIASHTWADRFKTSGPRRTDIAVYSNCDSVMLYNSADNSVFLGRKRNARKPGTHMLWEHRKVEYNVLRAVGYRHGKPVAEDIILLEGLAEAPGFDSLYGPSAVVPQAADNNRDILKPETGTYCVRLNCGGNAYTDSYGNRW
;
A
#
# COMPACT_ATOMS: atom_id res chain seq x y z
N LYS A 1 -15.32 -6.54 -15.93
CA LYS A 1 -14.16 -7.01 -15.12
C LYS A 1 -13.25 -5.83 -14.94
N SER A 2 -13.09 -5.34 -13.69
CA SER A 2 -12.20 -4.23 -13.37
C SER A 2 -10.75 -4.72 -13.26
N TYR A 3 -9.82 -3.91 -13.73
CA TYR A 3 -8.41 -4.06 -13.43
C TYR A 3 -8.17 -3.41 -12.06
N THR A 4 -8.24 -4.20 -11.01
CA THR A 4 -7.87 -3.75 -9.66
C THR A 4 -6.52 -4.35 -9.29
N GLU A 5 -5.84 -3.70 -8.38
CA GLU A 5 -4.53 -4.12 -7.89
C GLU A 5 -4.62 -5.48 -7.20
N GLU A 6 -5.67 -5.71 -6.37
CA GLU A 6 -5.92 -6.98 -5.71
C GLU A 6 -6.09 -8.13 -6.70
N ARG A 7 -6.85 -7.89 -7.79
CA ARG A 7 -7.05 -8.92 -8.80
C ARG A 7 -5.76 -9.28 -9.52
N ALA A 8 -4.92 -8.29 -9.82
CA ALA A 8 -3.61 -8.53 -10.42
C ALA A 8 -2.75 -9.37 -9.47
N THR A 9 -2.78 -9.05 -8.20
CA THR A 9 -2.02 -9.75 -7.15
C THR A 9 -2.51 -11.19 -6.96
N ASP A 10 -3.83 -11.44 -6.92
CA ASP A 10 -4.42 -12.79 -6.84
C ASP A 10 -3.96 -13.70 -8.01
N LEU A 11 -3.91 -13.12 -9.21
CA LEU A 11 -3.41 -13.84 -10.39
C LEU A 11 -1.92 -14.17 -10.27
N LEU A 12 -1.13 -13.26 -9.74
CA LEU A 12 0.31 -13.45 -9.52
C LEU A 12 0.60 -14.42 -8.39
N GLU A 13 -0.18 -14.41 -7.30
CA GLU A 13 -0.12 -15.45 -6.26
C GLU A 13 -0.33 -16.84 -6.88
N THR A 14 -1.37 -16.98 -7.70
CA THR A 14 -1.64 -18.25 -8.38
C THR A 14 -0.47 -18.67 -9.27
N LYS A 15 0.11 -17.73 -10.03
CA LYS A 15 1.28 -17.99 -10.87
C LYS A 15 2.50 -18.45 -10.06
N VAL A 16 2.79 -17.73 -8.96
CA VAL A 16 3.90 -18.08 -8.05
C VAL A 16 3.70 -19.48 -7.49
N ARG A 17 2.53 -19.77 -6.94
CA ARG A 17 2.20 -21.08 -6.37
C ARG A 17 2.38 -22.20 -7.38
N LEU A 18 1.85 -22.06 -8.60
CA LEU A 18 1.99 -23.07 -9.65
C LEU A 18 3.44 -23.28 -10.09
N ALA A 19 4.25 -22.21 -10.15
CA ALA A 19 5.66 -22.31 -10.47
C ALA A 19 6.44 -23.05 -9.39
N GLU A 20 6.17 -22.75 -8.13
CA GLU A 20 6.81 -23.40 -6.98
C GLU A 20 6.37 -24.87 -6.81
N GLU A 21 5.10 -25.19 -7.07
CA GLU A 21 4.58 -26.56 -7.10
C GLU A 21 5.21 -27.41 -8.23
N ALA A 22 5.64 -26.77 -9.31
CA ALA A 22 6.30 -27.40 -10.45
C ALA A 22 7.83 -27.29 -10.40
N ALA A 23 8.44 -27.07 -9.23
CA ALA A 23 9.86 -26.82 -9.06
C ALA A 23 10.77 -27.93 -9.64
N ASP A 24 10.29 -29.16 -9.71
CA ASP A 24 11.03 -30.28 -10.35
C ASP A 24 11.16 -30.12 -11.88
N SER A 25 10.32 -29.30 -12.48
CA SER A 25 10.24 -29.09 -13.94
C SER A 25 10.48 -27.65 -14.38
N VAL A 26 10.47 -26.71 -13.43
CA VAL A 26 10.59 -25.27 -13.68
C VAL A 26 11.79 -24.73 -12.90
N CYS A 27 12.80 -24.24 -13.62
CA CYS A 27 14.03 -23.72 -13.01
C CYS A 27 13.86 -22.31 -12.41
N GLY A 28 12.71 -21.67 -12.59
CA GLY A 28 12.40 -20.33 -12.08
C GLY A 28 11.37 -19.63 -12.93
N HIS A 29 10.97 -18.45 -12.49
CA HIS A 29 10.01 -17.63 -13.23
C HIS A 29 10.36 -16.15 -13.11
N PHE A 30 9.99 -15.37 -14.12
CA PHE A 30 10.11 -13.93 -14.12
C PHE A 30 8.74 -13.31 -14.34
N GLN A 31 8.45 -12.25 -13.59
CA GLN A 31 7.26 -11.46 -13.84
C GLN A 31 7.51 -10.48 -14.98
N TRP A 32 6.70 -10.56 -16.01
CA TRP A 32 6.59 -9.50 -16.99
C TRP A 32 5.45 -8.57 -16.57
N ILE A 33 5.78 -7.43 -16.01
CA ILE A 33 7.04 -6.70 -16.03
C ILE A 33 7.32 -6.12 -14.64
N PHE A 34 8.59 -5.71 -14.38
CA PHE A 34 8.93 -5.07 -13.11
C PHE A 34 8.23 -3.71 -12.97
N ALA A 35 8.46 -2.77 -13.88
CA ALA A 35 7.82 -1.46 -13.87
C ALA A 35 6.73 -1.36 -14.95
N THR A 36 5.56 -0.87 -14.57
CA THR A 36 4.53 -0.46 -15.52
C THR A 36 5.11 0.59 -16.49
N HIS A 37 4.82 0.51 -17.74
CA HIS A 37 5.35 1.43 -18.75
C HIS A 37 4.27 1.90 -19.71
N ASP A 38 4.51 3.04 -20.32
CA ASP A 38 3.69 3.54 -21.41
C ASP A 38 3.80 2.63 -22.64
N ASN A 39 2.71 2.49 -23.34
CA ASN A 39 2.63 1.69 -24.57
C ASN A 39 1.79 2.44 -25.63
N PRO A 40 2.26 3.59 -26.09
CA PRO A 40 1.53 4.43 -27.03
C PRO A 40 1.33 3.69 -28.36
N GLY A 41 0.17 3.89 -28.97
CA GLY A 41 -0.16 3.30 -30.27
C GLY A 41 -0.49 1.81 -30.27
N ARG A 42 -0.61 1.17 -29.10
CA ARG A 42 -1.00 -0.23 -29.01
C ARG A 42 -2.47 -0.41 -29.34
N VAL A 43 -2.72 -1.11 -30.42
CA VAL A 43 -4.06 -1.55 -30.85
C VAL A 43 -4.13 -3.07 -30.87
N GLN A 44 -5.33 -3.62 -30.77
CA GLN A 44 -5.57 -5.04 -31.05
C GLN A 44 -5.61 -5.28 -32.55
N PRO A 45 -5.51 -6.55 -33.01
CA PRO A 45 -5.57 -6.87 -34.47
C PRO A 45 -6.82 -6.37 -35.17
N ASP A 46 -7.92 -6.18 -34.46
CA ASP A 46 -9.17 -5.61 -34.94
C ASP A 46 -9.23 -4.07 -34.89
N GLY A 47 -8.14 -3.42 -34.52
CA GLY A 47 -8.05 -1.97 -34.34
C GLY A 47 -8.69 -1.43 -33.07
N ALA A 48 -9.28 -2.29 -32.21
CA ALA A 48 -9.90 -1.86 -30.97
C ALA A 48 -8.89 -1.61 -29.87
N LEU A 49 -9.16 -0.62 -29.00
CA LEU A 49 -8.42 -0.43 -27.76
C LEU A 49 -8.84 -1.47 -26.73
N ARG A 50 -7.88 -2.05 -26.02
CA ARG A 50 -8.19 -2.91 -24.85
C ARG A 50 -8.83 -2.09 -23.75
N MET A 51 -9.59 -2.75 -22.88
CA MET A 51 -10.23 -2.07 -21.76
C MET A 51 -9.21 -1.33 -20.88
N ALA A 52 -8.02 -1.90 -20.65
CA ALA A 52 -6.94 -1.25 -19.91
C ALA A 52 -6.34 -0.04 -20.65
N ASP A 53 -6.27 -0.10 -21.98
CA ASP A 53 -5.72 0.97 -22.81
C ASP A 53 -6.68 2.19 -22.89
N LYS A 54 -7.93 2.03 -22.47
CA LYS A 54 -8.92 3.13 -22.41
C LYS A 54 -8.64 4.12 -21.26
N ILE A 55 -7.82 3.74 -20.30
CA ILE A 55 -7.41 4.61 -19.19
C ILE A 55 -6.17 5.44 -19.58
N GLY A 56 -5.57 5.14 -20.70
CA GLY A 56 -4.35 5.70 -21.24
C GLY A 56 -3.51 4.58 -21.87
N PRO A 57 -2.54 4.90 -22.69
CA PRO A 57 -1.70 3.93 -23.39
C PRO A 57 -0.66 3.30 -22.43
N VAL A 58 -1.11 2.72 -21.32
CA VAL A 58 -0.27 2.20 -20.25
C VAL A 58 -0.39 0.68 -20.13
N ASN A 59 0.70 0.02 -19.87
CA ASN A 59 0.76 -1.40 -19.56
C ASN A 59 0.73 -1.65 -18.05
N PHE A 60 -0.45 -1.88 -17.47
CA PHE A 60 -0.66 -2.12 -16.02
C PHE A 60 -0.27 -3.54 -15.57
N LYS A 61 0.89 -4.03 -15.96
CA LYS A 61 1.38 -5.36 -15.57
C LYS A 61 2.58 -5.30 -14.63
N GLY A 62 3.03 -4.10 -14.30
CA GLY A 62 4.19 -3.88 -13.44
C GLY A 62 3.95 -4.32 -12.01
N LEU A 63 5.01 -4.78 -11.36
CA LEU A 63 5.08 -4.87 -9.90
C LEU A 63 5.19 -3.48 -9.27
N THR A 64 5.60 -2.50 -10.06
CA THR A 64 5.59 -1.08 -9.71
C THR A 64 4.79 -0.27 -10.72
N THR A 65 4.40 0.94 -10.33
CA THR A 65 3.83 1.94 -11.24
C THR A 65 4.89 2.46 -12.21
N VAL A 66 4.50 3.37 -13.14
CA VAL A 66 5.44 4.08 -14.03
C VAL A 66 6.41 4.98 -13.28
N TRP A 67 6.09 5.36 -12.05
CA TRP A 67 6.93 6.16 -11.14
C TRP A 67 7.66 5.29 -10.10
N GLU A 68 7.78 3.98 -10.38
CA GLU A 68 8.46 3.00 -9.53
C GLU A 68 7.85 2.85 -8.12
N GLN A 69 6.62 3.31 -7.90
CA GLN A 69 5.90 3.06 -6.66
C GLN A 69 5.48 1.59 -6.60
N PRO A 70 5.80 0.87 -5.52
CA PRO A 70 5.46 -0.53 -5.38
C PRO A 70 3.94 -0.75 -5.26
N THR A 71 3.46 -1.82 -5.86
CA THR A 71 2.06 -2.27 -5.80
C THR A 71 1.89 -3.42 -4.81
N ASP A 72 0.65 -3.85 -4.53
CA ASP A 72 0.36 -5.04 -3.72
C ASP A 72 1.16 -6.26 -4.21
N ALA A 73 1.27 -6.42 -5.53
CA ALA A 73 2.02 -7.51 -6.13
C ALA A 73 3.52 -7.46 -5.82
N PHE A 74 4.11 -6.27 -5.74
CA PHE A 74 5.50 -6.12 -5.31
C PHE A 74 5.70 -6.64 -3.88
N PHE A 75 4.81 -6.26 -2.96
CA PHE A 75 4.88 -6.72 -1.58
C PHE A 75 4.58 -8.21 -1.43
N MET A 76 3.71 -8.77 -2.28
CA MET A 76 3.50 -10.20 -2.38
C MET A 76 4.82 -10.93 -2.74
N TYR A 77 5.51 -10.49 -3.79
CA TYR A 77 6.81 -11.06 -4.18
C TYR A 77 7.85 -10.89 -3.08
N ARG A 78 7.95 -9.69 -2.48
CA ARG A 78 8.89 -9.42 -1.40
C ARG A 78 8.65 -10.32 -0.19
N SER A 79 7.41 -10.57 0.19
CA SER A 79 7.06 -11.46 1.30
C SER A 79 7.46 -12.92 1.08
N ASN A 80 7.55 -13.35 -0.18
CA ASN A 80 7.90 -14.74 -0.53
C ASN A 80 9.41 -14.96 -0.68
N TYR A 81 10.15 -13.97 -1.20
CA TYR A 81 11.53 -14.19 -1.67
C TYR A 81 12.59 -13.42 -0.90
N VAL A 82 12.21 -12.49 -0.04
CA VAL A 82 13.16 -11.75 0.79
C VAL A 82 13.25 -12.38 2.18
N SER A 83 14.49 -12.61 2.64
CA SER A 83 14.71 -13.15 3.97
C SER A 83 14.28 -12.20 5.06
N PRO A 84 13.48 -12.65 6.04
CA PRO A 84 13.09 -11.82 7.18
C PRO A 84 14.26 -11.47 8.13
N ASP A 85 15.40 -12.11 7.97
CA ASP A 85 16.60 -11.81 8.76
C ASP A 85 17.35 -10.59 8.23
N THR A 86 17.19 -10.30 6.94
CA THR A 86 17.80 -9.13 6.30
C THR A 86 16.83 -7.97 6.14
N ASP A 87 15.57 -8.25 5.85
CA ASP A 87 14.57 -7.24 5.56
C ASP A 87 13.16 -7.74 5.96
N PRO A 88 12.83 -7.70 7.26
CA PRO A 88 11.51 -8.08 7.73
C PRO A 88 10.45 -7.10 7.22
N MET A 89 9.31 -7.64 6.81
CA MET A 89 8.22 -6.82 6.27
C MET A 89 6.84 -7.32 6.68
N VAL A 90 5.93 -6.36 6.77
CA VAL A 90 4.47 -6.54 6.85
C VAL A 90 3.83 -5.55 5.90
N TYR A 91 2.76 -5.94 5.23
CA TYR A 91 2.00 -5.09 4.32
C TYR A 91 0.52 -5.48 4.33
N ILE A 92 -0.36 -4.54 4.65
CA ILE A 92 -1.82 -4.72 4.63
C ILE A 92 -2.34 -4.42 3.22
N ALA A 93 -2.79 -5.43 2.51
CA ALA A 93 -3.36 -5.23 1.18
C ALA A 93 -4.81 -4.72 1.27
N SER A 94 -5.19 -3.68 0.52
CA SER A 94 -4.40 -2.84 -0.33
C SER A 94 -4.34 -1.42 0.23
N HIS A 95 -3.21 -0.71 0.08
CA HIS A 95 -3.08 0.68 0.50
C HIS A 95 -3.92 1.62 -0.39
N THR A 96 -4.20 1.23 -1.62
CA THR A 96 -4.91 2.06 -2.61
C THR A 96 -6.44 1.97 -2.49
N TRP A 97 -6.97 1.19 -1.55
CA TRP A 97 -8.41 1.06 -1.36
C TRP A 97 -8.84 1.43 0.08
N ALA A 98 -8.73 2.69 0.41
CA ALA A 98 -9.01 3.22 1.75
C ALA A 98 -10.48 3.11 2.18
N ASP A 99 -11.42 3.08 1.23
CA ASP A 99 -12.86 3.08 1.51
C ASP A 99 -13.53 1.69 1.50
N ARG A 100 -12.76 0.60 1.44
CA ARG A 100 -13.28 -0.78 1.29
C ARG A 100 -14.15 -1.30 2.43
N PHE A 101 -14.11 -0.64 3.59
CA PHE A 101 -14.91 -1.00 4.76
C PHE A 101 -16.05 -0.02 5.05
N LYS A 102 -16.32 0.92 4.16
CA LYS A 102 -17.44 1.87 4.31
C LYS A 102 -18.75 1.14 4.59
N THR A 103 -19.60 1.76 5.41
CA THR A 103 -20.91 1.21 5.78
C THR A 103 -21.92 1.21 4.64
N SER A 104 -21.69 2.01 3.60
CA SER A 104 -22.52 2.12 2.40
C SER A 104 -21.78 1.59 1.17
N GLY A 105 -22.35 0.59 0.48
CA GLY A 105 -21.77 0.00 -0.73
C GLY A 105 -21.21 -1.41 -0.55
N PRO A 106 -20.51 -1.95 -1.55
CA PRO A 106 -19.87 -3.26 -1.46
C PRO A 106 -18.82 -3.25 -0.36
N ARG A 107 -18.96 -4.12 0.62
CA ARG A 107 -18.04 -4.23 1.75
C ARG A 107 -17.06 -5.37 1.53
N ARG A 108 -15.78 -5.15 1.84
CA ARG A 108 -14.91 -6.23 2.23
C ARG A 108 -15.00 -6.47 3.73
N THR A 109 -14.94 -7.73 4.11
CA THR A 109 -14.87 -8.16 5.51
C THR A 109 -13.56 -8.87 5.80
N ASP A 110 -12.78 -9.10 4.74
CA ASP A 110 -11.53 -9.85 4.81
C ASP A 110 -10.34 -8.90 4.69
N ILE A 111 -9.33 -9.16 5.51
CA ILE A 111 -8.10 -8.37 5.53
C ILE A 111 -6.95 -9.31 5.17
N ALA A 112 -6.34 -9.07 4.02
CA ALA A 112 -5.16 -9.78 3.57
C ALA A 112 -3.88 -9.05 4.00
N VAL A 113 -2.89 -9.81 4.47
CA VAL A 113 -1.60 -9.25 4.89
C VAL A 113 -0.48 -10.10 4.30
N TYR A 114 0.45 -9.46 3.61
CA TYR A 114 1.70 -10.05 3.15
C TYR A 114 2.78 -9.82 4.19
N SER A 115 3.53 -10.87 4.51
CA SER A 115 4.64 -10.77 5.45
C SER A 115 5.61 -11.93 5.31
N ASN A 116 6.89 -11.67 5.50
CA ASN A 116 7.93 -12.70 5.66
C ASN A 116 8.25 -13.01 7.14
N CYS A 117 7.62 -12.33 8.09
CA CYS A 117 7.78 -12.56 9.51
C CYS A 117 7.21 -13.93 9.95
N ASP A 118 7.54 -14.40 11.16
CA ASP A 118 7.06 -15.69 11.69
C ASP A 118 5.55 -15.65 12.00
N SER A 119 5.08 -14.49 12.42
CA SER A 119 3.66 -14.23 12.70
C SER A 119 3.34 -12.76 12.62
N VAL A 120 2.06 -12.45 12.43
CA VAL A 120 1.53 -11.08 12.41
C VAL A 120 0.39 -10.98 13.39
N MET A 121 0.36 -9.89 14.16
CA MET A 121 -0.78 -9.44 14.93
C MET A 121 -1.46 -8.28 14.21
N LEU A 122 -2.78 -8.32 14.12
CA LEU A 122 -3.58 -7.30 13.46
C LEU A 122 -4.47 -6.59 14.47
N TYR A 123 -4.56 -5.28 14.34
CA TYR A 123 -5.35 -4.40 15.21
C TYR A 123 -6.20 -3.44 14.39
N ASN A 124 -7.38 -3.06 14.91
CA ASN A 124 -8.20 -1.98 14.38
C ASN A 124 -8.12 -0.74 15.29
N SER A 125 -6.92 -0.37 15.68
CA SER A 125 -6.59 0.79 16.51
C SER A 125 -5.13 1.18 16.32
N ALA A 126 -4.79 2.41 16.69
CA ALA A 126 -3.41 2.88 16.65
C ALA A 126 -2.60 2.43 17.89
N ASP A 127 -3.26 2.29 19.03
CA ASP A 127 -2.68 1.96 20.34
C ASP A 127 -2.68 0.46 20.69
N ASN A 128 -3.07 -0.41 19.72
CA ASN A 128 -3.21 -1.86 19.89
C ASN A 128 -4.35 -2.31 20.85
N SER A 129 -5.26 -1.41 21.24
CA SER A 129 -6.37 -1.75 22.15
C SER A 129 -7.45 -2.63 21.50
N VAL A 130 -7.62 -2.55 20.18
CA VAL A 130 -8.62 -3.33 19.42
C VAL A 130 -7.94 -4.43 18.61
N PHE A 131 -7.77 -5.58 19.23
CA PHE A 131 -7.08 -6.73 18.65
C PHE A 131 -7.98 -7.55 17.74
N LEU A 132 -7.60 -7.73 16.48
CA LEU A 132 -8.32 -8.52 15.49
C LEU A 132 -7.81 -9.97 15.37
N GLY A 133 -6.68 -10.28 15.95
CA GLY A 133 -6.15 -11.63 16.00
C GLY A 133 -4.69 -11.74 15.54
N ARG A 134 -4.12 -12.92 15.80
CA ARG A 134 -2.75 -13.30 15.41
C ARG A 134 -2.79 -14.44 14.40
N LYS A 135 -1.94 -14.38 13.37
CA LYS A 135 -1.70 -15.48 12.45
C LYS A 135 -0.22 -15.81 12.34
N ARG A 136 0.07 -17.11 12.24
CA ARG A 136 1.40 -17.60 11.91
C ARG A 136 1.58 -17.62 10.40
N ASN A 137 2.77 -17.34 9.95
CA ASN A 137 3.13 -17.47 8.54
C ASN A 137 3.27 -18.95 8.19
N ALA A 138 2.49 -19.43 7.22
CA ALA A 138 2.56 -20.79 6.72
C ALA A 138 3.81 -21.02 5.85
N ARG A 139 4.52 -19.96 5.46
CA ARG A 139 5.72 -19.97 4.59
C ARG A 139 5.48 -20.71 3.28
N LYS A 140 4.28 -20.62 2.75
CA LYS A 140 3.93 -21.16 1.44
C LYS A 140 3.99 -20.05 0.40
N PRO A 141 4.80 -20.22 -0.66
CA PRO A 141 4.86 -19.24 -1.76
C PRO A 141 3.49 -19.01 -2.40
N GLY A 142 3.26 -17.78 -2.88
CA GLY A 142 2.01 -17.39 -3.53
C GLY A 142 0.80 -17.44 -2.58
N THR A 143 0.99 -17.05 -1.33
CA THR A 143 -0.10 -16.96 -0.33
C THR A 143 0.04 -15.71 0.53
N HIS A 144 -1.05 -15.39 1.22
CA HIS A 144 -1.12 -14.31 2.21
C HIS A 144 -1.73 -14.81 3.52
N MET A 145 -1.62 -14.03 4.57
CA MET A 145 -2.37 -14.25 5.80
C MET A 145 -3.72 -13.55 5.69
N LEU A 146 -4.83 -14.29 5.83
CA LEU A 146 -6.18 -13.77 5.64
C LEU A 146 -6.95 -13.74 6.96
N TRP A 147 -7.38 -12.56 7.41
CA TRP A 147 -8.35 -12.39 8.49
C TRP A 147 -9.74 -12.30 7.89
N GLU A 148 -10.47 -13.42 7.91
CA GLU A 148 -11.81 -13.53 7.32
C GLU A 148 -12.86 -12.92 8.24
N HIS A 149 -13.86 -12.29 7.64
CA HIS A 149 -15.07 -11.80 8.30
C HIS A 149 -14.82 -10.93 9.54
N ARG A 150 -13.83 -10.03 9.46
CA ARG A 150 -13.54 -9.13 10.57
C ARG A 150 -14.41 -7.89 10.53
N LYS A 151 -14.94 -7.52 11.70
CA LYS A 151 -15.60 -6.24 11.88
C LYS A 151 -14.52 -5.17 12.01
N VAL A 152 -14.51 -4.23 11.07
CA VAL A 152 -13.65 -3.06 11.10
C VAL A 152 -14.52 -1.86 11.42
N GLU A 153 -14.30 -1.24 12.57
CA GLU A 153 -15.11 -0.13 13.12
C GLU A 153 -14.40 1.20 13.04
N TYR A 154 -13.07 1.18 13.06
CA TYR A 154 -12.23 2.36 13.17
C TYR A 154 -11.37 2.57 11.93
N ASN A 155 -10.96 3.81 11.74
CA ASN A 155 -10.24 4.28 10.56
C ASN A 155 -8.75 3.88 10.51
N VAL A 156 -8.27 3.03 11.43
CA VAL A 156 -6.89 2.52 11.43
C VAL A 156 -6.87 1.01 11.38
N LEU A 157 -6.10 0.44 10.47
CA LEU A 157 -5.60 -0.93 10.59
C LEU A 157 -4.09 -0.88 10.83
N ARG A 158 -3.63 -1.61 11.83
CA ARG A 158 -2.21 -1.76 12.18
C ARG A 158 -1.85 -3.23 12.22
N ALA A 159 -0.83 -3.61 11.48
CA ALA A 159 -0.28 -4.96 11.49
C ALA A 159 1.16 -4.94 12.01
N VAL A 160 1.47 -5.80 12.97
CA VAL A 160 2.79 -5.91 13.58
C VAL A 160 3.35 -7.31 13.32
N GLY A 161 4.50 -7.36 12.65
CA GLY A 161 5.23 -8.58 12.33
C GLY A 161 6.22 -8.95 13.43
N TYR A 162 6.24 -10.23 13.77
CA TYR A 162 7.10 -10.78 14.82
C TYR A 162 8.08 -11.79 14.25
N ARG A 163 9.34 -11.68 14.67
CA ARG A 163 10.41 -12.64 14.43
C ARG A 163 11.03 -13.06 15.74
N HIS A 164 11.13 -14.37 15.99
CA HIS A 164 11.63 -14.92 17.26
C HIS A 164 10.95 -14.30 18.50
N GLY A 165 9.65 -14.04 18.41
CA GLY A 165 8.86 -13.44 19.50
C GLY A 165 9.02 -11.93 19.67
N LYS A 166 9.87 -11.26 18.90
CA LYS A 166 10.07 -9.80 18.95
C LYS A 166 9.36 -9.10 17.77
N PRO A 167 8.78 -7.91 17.97
CA PRO A 167 8.28 -7.09 16.87
C PRO A 167 9.45 -6.58 16.03
N VAL A 168 9.37 -6.73 14.71
CA VAL A 168 10.47 -6.38 13.78
C VAL A 168 10.01 -5.54 12.59
N ALA A 169 8.71 -5.52 12.31
CA ALA A 169 8.13 -4.74 11.22
C ALA A 169 6.71 -4.36 11.57
N GLU A 170 6.24 -3.27 11.01
CA GLU A 170 4.83 -2.86 11.12
C GLU A 170 4.35 -2.20 9.83
N ASP A 171 3.04 -2.22 9.65
CA ASP A 171 2.33 -1.49 8.61
C ASP A 171 1.06 -0.89 9.17
N ILE A 172 0.78 0.35 8.81
CA ILE A 172 -0.39 1.09 9.25
C ILE A 172 -1.06 1.70 8.03
N ILE A 173 -2.36 1.44 7.89
CA ILE A 173 -3.17 2.09 6.88
C ILE A 173 -4.30 2.88 7.51
N LEU A 174 -4.63 4.00 6.88
CA LEU A 174 -5.79 4.81 7.22
C LEU A 174 -6.95 4.46 6.31
N LEU A 175 -8.12 4.27 6.91
CA LEU A 175 -9.37 3.94 6.22
C LEU A 175 -10.29 5.15 6.21
N GLU A 176 -11.06 5.28 5.14
CA GLU A 176 -12.04 6.34 5.00
C GLU A 176 -13.44 5.92 5.44
N GLY A 177 -14.22 6.89 5.94
CA GLY A 177 -15.65 6.71 6.25
C GLY A 177 -15.94 5.85 7.47
N LEU A 178 -14.98 5.72 8.38
CA LEU A 178 -15.08 5.02 9.67
C LEU A 178 -14.84 5.99 10.83
N ALA A 179 -15.20 5.56 12.05
CA ALA A 179 -14.92 6.32 13.26
C ALA A 179 -13.42 6.43 13.51
N GLU A 180 -13.02 7.49 14.19
CA GLU A 180 -11.62 7.66 14.61
C GLU A 180 -11.17 6.54 15.54
N ALA A 181 -9.98 6.03 15.31
CA ALA A 181 -9.44 4.89 16.03
C ALA A 181 -8.94 5.28 17.43
N PRO A 182 -9.06 4.39 18.43
CA PRO A 182 -8.35 4.55 19.69
C PRO A 182 -6.85 4.76 19.45
N GLY A 183 -6.29 5.76 20.13
CA GLY A 183 -4.88 6.12 20.02
C GLY A 183 -4.49 6.83 18.73
N PHE A 184 -5.46 7.30 17.93
CA PHE A 184 -5.19 7.94 16.64
C PHE A 184 -4.18 9.09 16.73
N ASP A 185 -4.28 9.91 17.76
CA ASP A 185 -3.35 11.02 17.99
C ASP A 185 -1.88 10.55 18.13
N SER A 186 -1.66 9.32 18.59
CA SER A 186 -0.31 8.78 18.75
C SER A 186 0.41 8.55 17.41
N LEU A 187 -0.33 8.44 16.30
CA LEU A 187 0.24 8.27 14.96
C LEU A 187 0.98 9.53 14.49
N TYR A 188 0.54 10.68 14.99
CA TYR A 188 1.11 11.97 14.57
C TYR A 188 2.08 12.55 15.60
N GLY A 189 2.31 11.83 16.72
CA GLY A 189 3.09 12.34 17.86
C GLY A 189 2.33 13.43 18.64
N PRO A 190 2.87 13.90 19.79
CA PRO A 190 2.27 14.99 20.55
C PRO A 190 2.30 16.25 19.71
N SER A 191 1.15 16.64 19.18
CA SER A 191 1.01 17.65 18.13
C SER A 191 2.12 17.51 17.11
N ALA A 192 1.84 16.93 16.00
CA ALA A 192 2.46 17.45 14.82
C ALA A 192 1.97 18.91 14.68
N VAL A 193 2.51 19.79 15.51
CA VAL A 193 2.88 21.10 15.04
C VAL A 193 3.63 20.72 13.77
N VAL A 194 2.96 20.81 12.63
CA VAL A 194 3.59 20.79 11.32
C VAL A 194 4.83 21.63 11.55
N PRO A 195 6.03 21.06 11.50
CA PRO A 195 7.21 21.86 11.79
C PRO A 195 7.03 23.04 10.87
N GLN A 196 6.80 24.22 11.41
CA GLN A 196 6.84 25.44 10.61
C GLN A 196 8.12 25.25 9.85
N ALA A 197 8.01 25.07 8.52
CA ALA A 197 9.04 24.59 7.65
C ALA A 197 10.32 25.20 8.17
N ALA A 198 11.13 24.36 8.83
CA ALA A 198 12.19 24.86 9.67
C ALA A 198 12.95 25.81 8.76
N ASP A 199 13.31 26.97 9.26
CA ASP A 199 13.90 28.11 8.53
C ASP A 199 15.00 27.76 7.50
N ASN A 200 15.38 26.49 7.46
CA ASN A 200 16.32 25.84 6.55
C ASN A 200 15.87 25.81 5.07
N ASN A 201 14.59 26.08 4.78
CA ASN A 201 14.06 26.18 3.41
C ASN A 201 13.80 27.62 2.96
N ARG A 202 14.34 28.61 3.65
CA ARG A 202 14.19 30.03 3.29
C ARG A 202 14.52 30.33 1.83
N ASP A 203 15.49 29.63 1.27
CA ASP A 203 15.90 29.85 -0.12
C ASP A 203 14.91 29.29 -1.13
N ILE A 204 14.15 28.25 -0.77
CA ILE A 204 13.07 27.68 -1.61
C ILE A 204 11.80 28.55 -1.53
N LEU A 205 11.59 29.21 -0.39
CA LEU A 205 10.40 30.04 -0.16
C LEU A 205 10.62 31.51 -0.55
N LYS A 206 11.84 31.90 -0.93
CA LYS A 206 12.10 33.26 -1.45
C LYS A 206 11.17 33.53 -2.63
N PRO A 207 10.44 34.63 -2.64
CA PRO A 207 9.67 35.02 -3.80
C PRO A 207 10.69 35.32 -4.92
N GLU A 208 10.82 34.41 -5.88
CA GLU A 208 11.41 34.74 -7.15
C GLU A 208 10.58 35.82 -7.84
N THR A 209 11.19 36.53 -8.78
CA THR A 209 10.53 37.59 -9.56
C THR A 209 9.46 37.02 -10.50
N GLY A 210 8.40 36.46 -9.95
CA GLY A 210 7.28 35.83 -10.66
C GLY A 210 6.02 35.86 -9.84
N THR A 211 4.88 35.75 -10.54
CA THR A 211 3.56 35.66 -9.90
C THR A 211 3.18 34.19 -9.84
N TYR A 212 3.02 33.64 -8.64
CA TYR A 212 2.51 32.28 -8.46
C TYR A 212 0.97 32.30 -8.58
N CYS A 213 0.44 31.44 -9.44
CA CYS A 213 -1.01 31.31 -9.61
C CYS A 213 -1.66 30.42 -8.54
N VAL A 214 -0.92 29.42 -8.02
CA VAL A 214 -1.39 28.45 -7.03
C VAL A 214 -0.26 28.08 -6.08
N ARG A 215 -0.59 28.02 -4.79
CA ARG A 215 0.27 27.45 -3.74
C ARG A 215 -0.51 26.38 -3.02
N LEU A 216 0.08 25.21 -2.83
CA LEU A 216 -0.55 24.06 -2.21
C LEU A 216 0.18 23.72 -0.91
N ASN A 217 -0.59 23.69 0.19
CA ASN A 217 -0.14 23.15 1.46
C ASN A 217 -0.68 21.72 1.61
N CYS A 218 0.16 20.74 1.45
CA CYS A 218 -0.24 19.34 1.54
C CYS A 218 -0.31 18.91 3.02
N GLY A 219 -1.52 18.65 3.50
CA GLY A 219 -1.77 18.05 4.81
C GLY A 219 -1.97 19.02 5.97
N GLY A 220 -2.25 20.29 5.72
CA GLY A 220 -2.51 21.27 6.78
C GLY A 220 -3.59 22.30 6.44
N ASN A 221 -4.00 23.04 7.47
CA ASN A 221 -4.83 24.22 7.27
C ASN A 221 -4.07 25.32 6.51
N ALA A 222 -4.79 26.21 5.86
CA ALA A 222 -4.19 27.39 5.22
C ALA A 222 -3.27 28.12 6.20
N TYR A 223 -2.04 28.42 5.78
CA TYR A 223 -1.10 29.16 6.59
C TYR A 223 -0.41 30.27 5.77
N THR A 224 0.17 31.23 6.45
CA THR A 224 0.95 32.30 5.82
C THR A 224 2.40 32.15 6.24
N ASP A 225 3.31 32.05 5.27
CA ASP A 225 4.75 31.92 5.52
C ASP A 225 5.38 33.23 5.99
N SER A 226 6.67 33.19 6.34
CA SER A 226 7.43 34.35 6.80
C SER A 226 7.61 35.46 5.74
N TYR A 227 7.30 35.17 4.47
CA TYR A 227 7.33 36.10 3.36
C TYR A 227 5.95 36.68 3.03
N GLY A 228 4.90 36.32 3.81
CA GLY A 228 3.53 36.76 3.58
C GLY A 228 2.78 35.97 2.50
N ASN A 229 3.32 34.86 2.00
CA ASN A 229 2.62 34.03 1.05
C ASN A 229 1.61 33.16 1.75
N ARG A 230 0.39 33.11 1.20
CA ARG A 230 -0.67 32.22 1.68
C ARG A 230 -0.64 30.92 0.90
N TRP A 231 -0.63 29.83 1.64
CA TRP A 231 -0.60 28.46 1.14
C TRP A 231 -1.90 27.74 1.44
#